data_4b0a2313474c03deaa1b31f48694ee6f
#
_entry.id   4b0a2313474c03deaa1b31f48694ee6f
#
_cell.length_a   1.000
_cell.length_b   1.000
_cell.length_c   1.000
_cell.angle_alpha   90.00
_cell.angle_beta   90.00
_cell.angle_gamma   90.00
#
_symmetry.space_group_name_H-M   'P 1'
#
loop_
_entity.id
_entity.type
_entity.pdbx_description
1 polymer ?
#
loop_
_entity_poly.entity_id
_entity_poly.type
_entity_poly.pdbx_seq_one_letter_code
_entity_poly.pdbx_strand_id
1 'polypeptide(L)'
;MVDGNVYRVLSRYFGIDTPIDSTEGKKLFAALADEMLDKKHPAVYNQGIMDFGAIQCTPQSPNCLFCPLAGGCSALSKGLMTKLPVKQHKTKTTNRYFNYIYVRAGAYTFINKRTGNDIWKNLFELPLIETPTALSEEEFLALPEFRAFFASGEVPVVRSVCREVKHVLSHRVIYANLYEVTLSENLTSFGDFQKIKVEELEQYAISRLVQTLLQALNGKY
;
A
#
# COMPACT_ATOMS: atom_id res chain seq x y z
N MET A 1 -5.51 13.35 -17.16
CA MET A 1 -4.31 12.71 -16.51
C MET A 1 -4.17 11.31 -17.07
N VAL A 2 -2.97 10.87 -17.46
CA VAL A 2 -2.73 9.50 -17.97
C VAL A 2 -2.06 8.69 -16.86
N ASP A 3 -2.82 7.82 -16.22
CA ASP A 3 -2.34 6.90 -15.18
C ASP A 3 -2.11 5.48 -15.72
N GLY A 4 -1.76 4.54 -14.86
CA GLY A 4 -1.52 3.15 -15.25
C GLY A 4 -2.72 2.44 -15.84
N ASN A 5 -3.94 2.81 -15.48
CA ASN A 5 -5.18 2.27 -16.04
C ASN A 5 -5.39 2.79 -17.45
N VAL A 6 -5.26 4.10 -17.64
CA VAL A 6 -5.40 4.76 -18.94
C VAL A 6 -4.35 4.26 -19.92
N TYR A 7 -3.06 4.19 -19.53
CA TYR A 7 -2.02 3.60 -20.37
C TYR A 7 -2.38 2.20 -20.85
N ARG A 8 -2.89 1.36 -19.95
CA ARG A 8 -3.25 -0.02 -20.28
C ARG A 8 -4.43 -0.10 -21.25
N VAL A 9 -5.48 0.67 -21.01
CA VAL A 9 -6.67 0.70 -21.89
C VAL A 9 -6.28 1.17 -23.28
N LEU A 10 -5.62 2.32 -23.39
CA LEU A 10 -5.22 2.89 -24.67
C LEU A 10 -4.24 1.98 -25.42
N SER A 11 -3.20 1.48 -24.74
CA SER A 11 -2.22 0.56 -25.33
C SER A 11 -2.90 -0.68 -25.92
N ARG A 12 -3.81 -1.31 -25.17
CA ARG A 12 -4.52 -2.51 -25.61
C ARG A 12 -5.53 -2.22 -26.72
N TYR A 13 -6.34 -1.18 -26.57
CA TYR A 13 -7.37 -0.86 -27.55
C TYR A 13 -6.78 -0.53 -28.91
N PHE A 14 -5.78 0.35 -28.94
CA PHE A 14 -5.12 0.76 -30.19
C PHE A 14 -3.96 -0.16 -30.63
N GLY A 15 -3.56 -1.11 -29.78
CA GLY A 15 -2.46 -2.04 -30.08
C GLY A 15 -1.08 -1.37 -30.09
N ILE A 16 -0.89 -0.35 -29.24
CA ILE A 16 0.35 0.42 -29.16
C ILE A 16 1.36 -0.31 -28.27
N ASP A 17 2.51 -0.61 -28.83
CA ASP A 17 3.62 -1.32 -28.17
C ASP A 17 4.78 -0.39 -27.75
N THR A 18 4.69 0.90 -28.04
CA THR A 18 5.63 1.89 -27.52
C THR A 18 5.65 1.86 -25.99
N PRO A 19 6.84 1.72 -25.36
CA PRO A 19 6.93 1.60 -23.90
C PRO A 19 6.34 2.83 -23.18
N ILE A 20 5.39 2.59 -22.27
CA ILE A 20 4.66 3.65 -21.57
C ILE A 20 5.53 4.49 -20.63
N ASP A 21 6.68 3.98 -20.21
CA ASP A 21 7.66 4.63 -19.33
C ASP A 21 8.79 5.34 -20.09
N SER A 22 8.83 5.23 -21.41
CA SER A 22 9.75 6.00 -22.28
C SER A 22 9.27 7.46 -22.42
N THR A 23 10.19 8.36 -22.80
CA THR A 23 9.85 9.76 -23.10
C THR A 23 8.90 9.85 -24.31
N GLU A 24 9.14 9.04 -25.32
CA GLU A 24 8.30 8.96 -26.52
C GLU A 24 6.90 8.44 -26.17
N GLY A 25 6.82 7.32 -25.43
CA GLY A 25 5.54 6.75 -24.99
C GLY A 25 4.71 7.74 -24.18
N LYS A 26 5.32 8.45 -23.23
CA LYS A 26 4.61 9.47 -22.45
C LYS A 26 4.00 10.56 -23.33
N LYS A 27 4.73 11.06 -24.34
CA LYS A 27 4.22 12.06 -25.29
C LYS A 27 3.10 11.48 -26.15
N LEU A 28 3.30 10.29 -26.71
CA LEU A 28 2.33 9.62 -27.57
C LEU A 28 1.00 9.37 -26.83
N PHE A 29 1.06 8.77 -25.65
CA PHE A 29 -0.16 8.49 -24.90
C PHE A 29 -0.82 9.74 -24.33
N ALA A 30 -0.07 10.80 -24.03
CA ALA A 30 -0.66 12.07 -23.62
C ALA A 30 -1.44 12.72 -24.77
N ALA A 31 -0.88 12.73 -25.98
CA ALA A 31 -1.55 13.25 -27.18
C ALA A 31 -2.80 12.44 -27.52
N LEU A 32 -2.69 11.11 -27.50
CA LEU A 32 -3.83 10.22 -27.75
C LEU A 32 -4.94 10.40 -26.70
N ALA A 33 -4.59 10.54 -25.42
CA ALA A 33 -5.57 10.78 -24.37
C ALA A 33 -6.28 12.13 -24.51
N ASP A 34 -5.58 13.18 -25.01
CA ASP A 34 -6.20 14.48 -25.26
C ASP A 34 -7.12 14.44 -26.49
N GLU A 35 -6.75 13.69 -27.53
CA GLU A 35 -7.57 13.46 -28.72
C GLU A 35 -8.87 12.73 -28.39
N MET A 36 -8.79 11.71 -27.53
CA MET A 36 -9.93 10.89 -27.13
C MET A 36 -10.82 11.55 -26.06
N LEU A 37 -10.35 12.64 -25.43
CA LEU A 37 -11.06 13.29 -24.32
C LEU A 37 -12.38 13.92 -24.79
N ASP A 38 -13.49 13.56 -24.13
CA ASP A 38 -14.73 14.33 -24.22
C ASP A 38 -14.52 15.71 -23.55
N LYS A 39 -14.28 16.73 -24.38
CA LYS A 39 -14.01 18.10 -23.92
C LYS A 39 -15.24 18.79 -23.29
N LYS A 40 -16.45 18.24 -23.51
CA LYS A 40 -17.68 18.75 -22.87
C LYS A 40 -17.84 18.20 -21.46
N HIS A 41 -17.44 16.94 -21.22
CA HIS A 41 -17.58 16.26 -19.94
C HIS A 41 -16.27 15.59 -19.49
N PRO A 42 -15.16 16.34 -19.36
CA PRO A 42 -13.84 15.75 -19.15
C PRO A 42 -13.69 14.99 -17.84
N ALA A 43 -14.40 15.41 -16.80
CA ALA A 43 -14.38 14.72 -15.50
C ALA A 43 -15.01 13.32 -15.59
N VAL A 44 -16.19 13.23 -16.23
CA VAL A 44 -16.89 11.96 -16.42
C VAL A 44 -16.08 11.01 -17.30
N TYR A 45 -15.52 11.51 -18.40
CA TYR A 45 -14.68 10.73 -19.30
C TYR A 45 -13.44 10.18 -18.59
N ASN A 46 -12.70 11.04 -17.87
CA ASN A 46 -11.50 10.61 -17.15
C ASN A 46 -11.82 9.58 -16.06
N GLN A 47 -12.91 9.79 -15.30
CA GLN A 47 -13.34 8.81 -14.31
C GLN A 47 -13.73 7.50 -14.99
N GLY A 48 -14.51 7.56 -16.06
CA GLY A 48 -14.97 6.37 -16.79
C GLY A 48 -13.83 5.51 -17.34
N ILE A 49 -12.80 6.12 -17.96
CA ILE A 49 -11.65 5.35 -18.48
C ILE A 49 -10.79 4.76 -17.37
N MET A 50 -10.65 5.45 -16.23
CA MET A 50 -9.92 4.95 -15.06
C MET A 50 -10.66 3.75 -14.46
N ASP A 51 -11.97 3.85 -14.24
CA ASP A 51 -12.81 2.77 -13.70
C ASP A 51 -12.85 1.58 -14.67
N PHE A 52 -12.99 1.83 -15.96
CA PHE A 52 -12.92 0.78 -16.98
C PHE A 52 -11.59 0.03 -16.94
N GLY A 53 -10.49 0.75 -16.79
CA GLY A 53 -9.17 0.12 -16.60
C GLY A 53 -9.06 -0.68 -15.29
N ALA A 54 -9.66 -0.21 -14.22
CA ALA A 54 -9.59 -0.87 -12.91
C ALA A 54 -10.47 -2.13 -12.82
N ILE A 55 -11.65 -2.12 -13.43
CA ILE A 55 -12.68 -3.15 -13.24
C ILE A 55 -12.75 -4.10 -14.44
N GLN A 56 -12.75 -3.58 -15.66
CA GLN A 56 -12.97 -4.34 -16.89
C GLN A 56 -11.66 -4.75 -17.57
N CYS A 57 -10.81 -3.78 -17.90
CA CYS A 57 -9.53 -4.01 -18.57
C CYS A 57 -8.40 -4.18 -17.54
N THR A 58 -8.53 -5.14 -16.64
CA THR A 58 -7.59 -5.41 -15.53
C THR A 58 -6.19 -5.79 -16.01
N PRO A 59 -5.13 -5.60 -15.19
CA PRO A 59 -3.77 -5.98 -15.56
C PRO A 59 -3.62 -7.45 -15.90
N GLN A 60 -4.21 -8.31 -15.06
CA GLN A 60 -4.22 -9.76 -15.24
C GLN A 60 -5.65 -10.24 -15.47
N SER A 61 -5.81 -11.20 -16.39
CA SER A 61 -7.10 -11.83 -16.69
C SER A 61 -8.26 -10.84 -16.93
N PRO A 62 -8.14 -9.87 -17.88
CA PRO A 62 -9.23 -8.97 -18.19
C PRO A 62 -10.43 -9.75 -18.73
N ASN A 63 -11.64 -9.34 -18.35
CA ASN A 63 -12.87 -9.98 -18.81
C ASN A 63 -13.24 -9.54 -20.23
N CYS A 64 -12.45 -9.99 -21.22
CA CYS A 64 -12.62 -9.57 -22.62
C CYS A 64 -13.89 -10.09 -23.25
N LEU A 65 -14.46 -11.21 -22.79
CA LEU A 65 -15.67 -11.80 -23.33
C LEU A 65 -16.89 -10.86 -23.19
N PHE A 66 -16.97 -10.13 -22.08
CA PHE A 66 -18.05 -9.19 -21.80
C PHE A 66 -17.60 -7.73 -21.93
N CYS A 67 -16.51 -7.48 -22.67
CA CYS A 67 -15.99 -6.13 -22.82
C CYS A 67 -16.77 -5.37 -23.90
N PRO A 68 -17.36 -4.20 -23.59
CA PRO A 68 -18.09 -3.40 -24.58
C PRO A 68 -17.21 -2.88 -25.72
N LEU A 69 -15.89 -2.85 -25.51
CA LEU A 69 -14.92 -2.42 -26.53
C LEU A 69 -14.28 -3.58 -27.29
N ALA A 70 -14.74 -4.82 -27.09
CA ALA A 70 -14.12 -6.02 -27.67
C ALA A 70 -14.02 -5.96 -29.20
N GLY A 71 -15.07 -5.48 -29.87
CA GLY A 71 -15.15 -5.44 -31.35
C GLY A 71 -14.10 -4.57 -32.03
N GLY A 72 -13.57 -3.54 -31.32
CA GLY A 72 -12.53 -2.64 -31.84
C GLY A 72 -11.16 -2.84 -31.20
N CYS A 73 -11.02 -3.80 -30.27
CA CYS A 73 -9.81 -3.94 -29.50
C CYS A 73 -8.69 -4.68 -30.25
N SER A 74 -7.65 -3.95 -30.63
CA SER A 74 -6.49 -4.50 -31.34
C SER A 74 -5.73 -5.58 -30.54
N ALA A 75 -5.60 -5.40 -29.23
CA ALA A 75 -4.92 -6.40 -28.39
C ALA A 75 -5.71 -7.70 -28.32
N LEU A 76 -7.04 -7.63 -28.29
CA LEU A 76 -7.88 -8.83 -28.28
C LEU A 76 -7.76 -9.58 -29.61
N SER A 77 -7.92 -8.88 -30.73
CA SER A 77 -7.84 -9.49 -32.08
C SER A 77 -6.48 -10.11 -32.38
N LYS A 78 -5.39 -9.56 -31.81
CA LYS A 78 -4.00 -10.02 -32.02
C LYS A 78 -3.45 -10.89 -30.89
N GLY A 79 -4.22 -11.19 -29.85
CA GLY A 79 -3.76 -11.99 -28.71
C GLY A 79 -2.67 -11.32 -27.85
N LEU A 80 -2.68 -9.96 -27.78
CA LEU A 80 -1.64 -9.17 -27.12
C LEU A 80 -1.99 -8.69 -25.71
N MET A 81 -3.12 -9.12 -25.11
CA MET A 81 -3.59 -8.62 -23.82
C MET A 81 -2.57 -8.74 -22.68
N THR A 82 -1.80 -9.82 -22.67
CA THR A 82 -0.76 -10.07 -21.64
C THR A 82 0.55 -9.35 -21.92
N LYS A 83 0.77 -8.93 -23.17
CA LYS A 83 1.99 -8.23 -23.61
C LYS A 83 1.87 -6.72 -23.50
N LEU A 84 0.66 -6.17 -23.52
CA LEU A 84 0.38 -4.74 -23.48
C LEU A 84 -0.21 -4.31 -22.13
N PRO A 85 0.21 -3.14 -21.60
CA PRO A 85 1.19 -2.20 -22.15
C PRO A 85 2.64 -2.66 -22.00
N VAL A 86 3.51 -2.25 -22.93
CA VAL A 86 4.95 -2.50 -22.83
C VAL A 86 5.57 -1.52 -21.84
N LYS A 87 6.54 -2.00 -21.04
CA LYS A 87 7.41 -1.20 -20.18
C LYS A 87 8.87 -1.47 -20.55
N GLN A 88 9.65 -0.40 -20.69
CA GLN A 88 11.08 -0.47 -20.95
C GLN A 88 11.86 -0.90 -19.72
N HIS A 89 11.41 -0.43 -18.55
CA HIS A 89 12.06 -0.73 -17.28
C HIS A 89 11.17 -1.63 -16.41
N LYS A 90 11.74 -2.74 -15.95
CA LYS A 90 11.10 -3.52 -14.88
C LYS A 90 11.18 -2.70 -13.59
N THR A 91 10.04 -2.45 -12.98
CA THR A 91 9.99 -1.82 -11.66
C THR A 91 10.76 -2.70 -10.66
N LYS A 92 11.91 -2.22 -10.19
CA LYS A 92 12.62 -2.89 -9.09
C LYS A 92 11.80 -2.68 -7.83
N THR A 93 11.35 -3.76 -7.24
CA THR A 93 10.71 -3.73 -5.92
C THR A 93 11.75 -3.99 -4.85
N THR A 94 11.69 -3.24 -3.76
CA THR A 94 12.52 -3.44 -2.56
C THR A 94 11.66 -4.00 -1.44
N ASN A 95 12.21 -4.95 -0.69
CA ASN A 95 11.54 -5.46 0.49
C ASN A 95 11.82 -4.54 1.68
N ARG A 96 10.82 -4.37 2.54
CA ARG A 96 10.92 -3.67 3.83
C ARG A 96 10.31 -4.55 4.90
N TYR A 97 10.88 -4.54 6.09
CA TYR A 97 10.45 -5.38 7.21
C TYR A 97 10.04 -4.49 8.36
N PHE A 98 8.74 -4.44 8.63
CA PHE A 98 8.12 -3.58 9.60
C PHE A 98 7.67 -4.38 10.82
N ASN A 99 8.17 -4.00 12.00
CA ASN A 99 7.78 -4.63 13.24
C ASN A 99 7.02 -3.59 14.07
N TYR A 100 5.69 -3.67 13.98
CA TYR A 100 4.79 -2.79 14.71
C TYR A 100 4.56 -3.28 16.14
N ILE A 101 4.46 -2.34 17.06
CA ILE A 101 4.23 -2.60 18.49
C ILE A 101 2.90 -1.95 18.88
N TYR A 102 1.91 -2.76 19.21
CA TYR A 102 0.66 -2.27 19.79
C TYR A 102 0.83 -2.26 21.31
N VAL A 103 1.01 -1.08 21.88
CA VAL A 103 1.14 -0.91 23.33
C VAL A 103 -0.24 -0.81 23.94
N ARG A 104 -0.55 -1.71 24.87
CA ARG A 104 -1.77 -1.70 25.68
C ARG A 104 -1.44 -1.24 27.10
N ALA A 105 -1.95 -0.08 27.52
CA ALA A 105 -1.84 0.46 28.87
C ALA A 105 -3.27 0.78 29.38
N GLY A 106 -3.93 -0.25 29.88
CA GLY A 106 -5.35 -0.18 30.24
C GLY A 106 -6.23 0.18 29.05
N ALA A 107 -6.95 1.30 29.12
CA ALA A 107 -7.80 1.82 28.04
C ALA A 107 -7.02 2.64 26.99
N TYR A 108 -5.69 2.73 27.08
CA TYR A 108 -4.87 3.59 26.24
C TYR A 108 -3.92 2.79 25.35
N THR A 109 -3.55 3.41 24.21
CA THR A 109 -2.50 2.99 23.29
C THR A 109 -1.65 4.19 22.86
N PHE A 110 -0.62 3.94 22.04
CA PHE A 110 0.32 4.96 21.62
C PHE A 110 0.45 4.95 20.10
N ILE A 111 0.45 6.12 19.50
CA ILE A 111 0.57 6.31 18.05
C ILE A 111 1.57 7.41 17.73
N ASN A 112 2.04 7.44 16.49
CA ASN A 112 2.91 8.48 15.97
C ASN A 112 2.44 8.94 14.59
N LYS A 113 2.65 10.21 14.28
CA LYS A 113 2.42 10.75 12.93
C LYS A 113 3.69 10.63 12.09
N ARG A 114 3.60 9.98 10.93
CA ARG A 114 4.71 9.89 9.98
C ARG A 114 4.98 11.27 9.35
N THR A 115 6.07 11.91 9.74
CA THR A 115 6.47 13.24 9.22
C THR A 115 7.56 13.15 8.17
N GLY A 116 8.30 12.02 8.12
CA GLY A 116 9.40 11.79 7.19
C GLY A 116 8.96 11.78 5.72
N ASN A 117 9.90 12.03 4.82
CA ASN A 117 9.66 11.97 3.38
C ASN A 117 9.70 10.52 2.87
N ASP A 118 8.74 9.71 3.29
CA ASP A 118 8.59 8.30 2.97
C ASP A 118 7.12 7.97 2.65
N ILE A 119 6.82 6.68 2.43
CA ILE A 119 5.45 6.20 2.24
C ILE A 119 4.57 6.63 3.41
N TRP A 120 3.28 6.86 3.12
CA TRP A 120 2.25 7.19 4.10
C TRP A 120 2.55 8.43 4.94
N LYS A 121 3.28 9.38 4.39
CA LYS A 121 3.53 10.69 5.03
C LYS A 121 2.19 11.32 5.47
N ASN A 122 2.19 11.87 6.67
CA ASN A 122 1.04 12.46 7.37
C ASN A 122 -0.02 11.46 7.87
N LEU A 123 0.09 10.18 7.62
CA LEU A 123 -0.73 9.18 8.30
C LEU A 123 -0.16 8.87 9.70
N PHE A 124 -1.04 8.38 10.56
CA PHE A 124 -0.65 7.88 11.87
C PHE A 124 -0.32 6.38 11.81
N GLU A 125 0.54 5.94 12.70
CA GLU A 125 0.94 4.54 12.83
C GLU A 125 1.23 4.18 14.29
N LEU A 126 1.27 2.89 14.56
CA LEU A 126 1.77 2.34 15.82
C LEU A 126 3.29 2.53 15.92
N PRO A 127 3.89 2.49 17.13
CA PRO A 127 5.32 2.37 17.28
C PRO A 127 5.90 1.31 16.33
N LEU A 128 6.93 1.69 15.58
CA LEU A 128 7.51 0.90 14.51
C LEU A 128 9.02 0.79 14.64
N ILE A 129 9.52 -0.45 14.55
CA ILE A 129 10.94 -0.73 14.32
C ILE A 129 11.07 -1.35 12.93
N GLU A 130 11.73 -0.64 12.01
CA GLU A 130 12.07 -1.18 10.70
C GLU A 130 13.42 -1.87 10.74
N THR A 131 13.49 -3.09 10.18
CA THR A 131 14.72 -3.88 10.14
C THR A 131 15.16 -4.15 8.71
N PRO A 132 16.46 -4.33 8.44
CA PRO A 132 16.96 -4.58 7.09
C PRO A 132 16.56 -5.96 6.54
N THR A 133 16.25 -6.91 7.43
CA THR A 133 15.85 -8.28 7.10
C THR A 133 14.68 -8.72 7.96
N ALA A 134 14.03 -9.82 7.57
CA ALA A 134 13.09 -10.51 8.44
C ALA A 134 13.82 -11.04 9.68
N LEU A 135 13.18 -10.92 10.84
CA LEU A 135 13.70 -11.41 12.11
C LEU A 135 12.74 -12.44 12.70
N SER A 136 13.29 -13.40 13.44
CA SER A 136 12.49 -14.22 14.36
C SER A 136 11.95 -13.35 15.50
N GLU A 137 10.99 -13.87 16.26
CA GLU A 137 10.48 -13.17 17.44
C GLU A 137 11.60 -12.95 18.48
N GLU A 138 12.40 -13.96 18.73
CA GLU A 138 13.51 -13.91 19.68
C GLU A 138 14.55 -12.84 19.28
N GLU A 139 14.92 -12.80 18.01
CA GLU A 139 15.83 -11.78 17.46
C GLU A 139 15.24 -10.38 17.60
N PHE A 140 13.94 -10.20 17.33
CA PHE A 140 13.27 -8.92 17.46
C PHE A 140 13.25 -8.44 18.92
N LEU A 141 12.87 -9.30 19.87
CA LEU A 141 12.84 -8.97 21.29
C LEU A 141 14.24 -8.71 21.89
N ALA A 142 15.28 -9.23 21.24
CA ALA A 142 16.66 -8.99 21.63
C ALA A 142 17.22 -7.65 21.11
N LEU A 143 16.55 -6.97 20.16
CA LEU A 143 17.02 -5.72 19.58
C LEU A 143 17.22 -4.63 20.65
N PRO A 144 18.33 -3.89 20.60
CA PRO A 144 18.55 -2.73 21.48
C PRO A 144 17.43 -1.69 21.37
N GLU A 145 16.94 -1.45 20.15
CA GLU A 145 15.86 -0.50 19.86
C GLU A 145 14.54 -0.92 20.53
N PHE A 146 14.23 -2.22 20.53
CA PHE A 146 13.05 -2.74 21.23
C PHE A 146 13.20 -2.57 22.74
N ARG A 147 14.35 -2.95 23.28
CA ARG A 147 14.63 -2.84 24.73
C ARG A 147 14.65 -1.40 25.21
N ALA A 148 15.08 -0.47 24.35
CA ALA A 148 15.13 0.96 24.69
C ALA A 148 13.74 1.55 25.00
N PHE A 149 12.67 1.00 24.44
CA PHE A 149 11.31 1.41 24.78
C PHE A 149 10.94 1.13 26.25
N PHE A 150 11.61 0.18 26.90
CA PHE A 150 11.32 -0.29 28.26
C PHE A 150 12.45 0.00 29.26
N ALA A 151 13.31 0.99 28.95
CA ALA A 151 14.47 1.34 29.77
C ALA A 151 14.12 1.84 31.18
N SER A 152 12.83 2.16 31.44
CA SER A 152 12.30 2.57 32.75
C SER A 152 12.16 1.42 33.75
N GLY A 153 12.55 0.19 33.39
CA GLY A 153 12.51 -1.00 34.28
C GLY A 153 11.17 -1.74 34.32
N GLU A 154 10.20 -1.33 33.51
CA GLU A 154 8.96 -2.12 33.32
C GLU A 154 9.27 -3.39 32.52
N VAL A 155 8.82 -4.54 32.99
CA VAL A 155 8.93 -5.80 32.25
C VAL A 155 7.67 -5.98 31.41
N PRO A 156 7.76 -5.86 30.09
CA PRO A 156 6.60 -5.96 29.24
C PRO A 156 6.15 -7.42 29.10
N VAL A 157 4.84 -7.63 29.07
CA VAL A 157 4.27 -8.90 28.59
C VAL A 157 4.06 -8.75 27.08
N VAL A 158 4.79 -9.53 26.30
CA VAL A 158 4.77 -9.47 24.84
C VAL A 158 4.02 -10.66 24.26
N ARG A 159 3.14 -10.41 23.29
CA ARG A 159 2.42 -11.42 22.52
C ARG A 159 2.59 -11.16 21.04
N SER A 160 3.05 -12.13 20.28
CA SER A 160 3.01 -12.06 18.81
C SER A 160 1.56 -12.19 18.33
N VAL A 161 1.05 -11.22 17.59
CA VAL A 161 -0.33 -11.19 17.08
C VAL A 161 -0.41 -11.76 15.67
N CYS A 162 0.42 -11.26 14.77
CA CYS A 162 0.56 -11.78 13.43
C CYS A 162 1.96 -11.51 12.87
N ARG A 163 2.39 -12.36 11.94
CA ARG A 163 3.73 -12.28 11.36
C ARG A 163 3.67 -12.33 9.84
N GLU A 164 4.65 -11.70 9.21
CA GLU A 164 4.90 -11.72 7.76
C GLU A 164 3.68 -11.30 6.91
N VAL A 165 2.82 -10.42 7.45
CA VAL A 165 1.70 -9.86 6.69
C VAL A 165 2.25 -9.08 5.51
N LYS A 166 2.04 -9.62 4.32
CA LYS A 166 2.56 -9.06 3.06
C LYS A 166 1.67 -7.94 2.56
N HIS A 167 2.26 -6.78 2.32
CA HIS A 167 1.60 -5.62 1.72
C HIS A 167 2.39 -5.13 0.51
N VAL A 168 1.76 -5.09 -0.66
CA VAL A 168 2.42 -4.78 -1.94
C VAL A 168 2.09 -3.36 -2.36
N LEU A 169 3.13 -2.56 -2.57
CA LEU A 169 3.07 -1.24 -3.18
C LEU A 169 3.77 -1.26 -4.54
N SER A 170 3.63 -0.19 -5.34
CA SER A 170 4.18 -0.12 -6.69
C SER A 170 5.68 -0.40 -6.77
N HIS A 171 6.46 0.06 -5.78
CA HIS A 171 7.92 -0.05 -5.76
C HIS A 171 8.47 -0.78 -4.53
N ARG A 172 7.61 -1.26 -3.63
CA ARG A 172 8.00 -1.86 -2.36
C ARG A 172 7.08 -3.02 -2.00
N VAL A 173 7.66 -4.03 -1.40
CA VAL A 173 6.91 -5.10 -0.72
C VAL A 173 7.23 -4.98 0.76
N ILE A 174 6.21 -4.84 1.58
CA ILE A 174 6.35 -4.73 3.03
C ILE A 174 5.95 -6.06 3.64
N TYR A 175 6.80 -6.59 4.51
CA TYR A 175 6.49 -7.72 5.39
C TYR A 175 6.36 -7.16 6.79
N ALA A 176 5.17 -7.25 7.36
CA ALA A 176 4.84 -6.64 8.63
C ALA A 176 4.53 -7.67 9.71
N ASN A 177 5.10 -7.46 10.88
CA ASN A 177 4.76 -8.17 12.10
C ASN A 177 4.00 -7.22 13.04
N LEU A 178 3.13 -7.76 13.89
CA LEU A 178 2.49 -7.04 14.98
C LEU A 178 2.73 -7.77 16.30
N TYR A 179 3.29 -7.03 17.23
CA TYR A 179 3.47 -7.46 18.63
C TYR A 179 2.58 -6.63 19.53
N GLU A 180 1.77 -7.28 20.36
CA GLU A 180 1.06 -6.63 21.44
C GLU A 180 1.94 -6.63 22.68
N VAL A 181 2.09 -5.46 23.30
CA VAL A 181 2.89 -5.26 24.51
C VAL A 181 1.98 -4.68 25.59
N THR A 182 1.76 -5.44 26.65
CA THR A 182 0.96 -4.99 27.79
C THR A 182 1.88 -4.38 28.85
N LEU A 183 1.55 -3.14 29.22
CA LEU A 183 2.24 -2.34 30.21
C LEU A 183 1.28 -1.89 31.32
N SER A 184 1.83 -1.27 32.37
CA SER A 184 1.05 -0.70 33.46
C SER A 184 0.02 0.32 32.94
N GLU A 185 -1.19 0.31 33.51
CA GLU A 185 -2.25 1.27 33.20
C GLU A 185 -1.85 2.72 33.55
N ASN A 186 -0.97 2.88 34.53
CA ASN A 186 -0.47 4.17 34.98
C ASN A 186 0.61 4.77 34.08
N LEU A 187 0.96 4.11 32.97
CA LEU A 187 1.95 4.61 32.03
C LEU A 187 1.48 5.95 31.44
N THR A 188 2.22 7.01 31.71
CA THR A 188 1.90 8.38 31.27
C THR A 188 2.49 8.71 29.92
N SER A 189 3.65 8.11 29.57
CA SER A 189 4.35 8.34 28.32
C SER A 189 5.05 7.07 27.84
N PHE A 190 5.23 6.97 26.54
CA PHE A 190 5.96 5.89 25.88
C PHE A 190 6.81 6.52 24.77
N GLY A 191 8.07 6.83 25.06
CA GLY A 191 8.92 7.63 24.18
C GLY A 191 8.24 8.95 23.79
N ASP A 192 8.38 9.33 22.52
CA ASP A 192 7.75 10.52 21.93
C ASP A 192 6.38 10.24 21.31
N PHE A 193 5.77 9.07 21.60
CA PHE A 193 4.49 8.68 21.03
C PHE A 193 3.31 9.37 21.75
N GLN A 194 2.31 9.72 20.95
CA GLN A 194 1.06 10.30 21.47
C GLN A 194 0.22 9.24 22.15
N LYS A 195 -0.13 9.44 23.41
CA LYS A 195 -1.09 8.60 24.15
C LYS A 195 -2.51 8.94 23.71
N ILE A 196 -3.28 7.94 23.32
CA ILE A 196 -4.69 8.07 22.93
C ILE A 196 -5.50 6.95 23.59
N LYS A 197 -6.81 7.14 23.69
CA LYS A 197 -7.70 6.03 24.07
C LYS A 197 -7.83 5.05 22.91
N VAL A 198 -7.93 3.76 23.21
CA VAL A 198 -8.09 2.71 22.19
C VAL A 198 -9.35 2.96 21.35
N GLU A 199 -10.44 3.43 21.94
CA GLU A 199 -11.69 3.77 21.23
C GLU A 199 -11.57 4.93 20.25
N GLU A 200 -10.57 5.79 20.43
CA GLU A 200 -10.31 6.95 19.55
C GLU A 200 -9.47 6.58 18.32
N LEU A 201 -8.88 5.38 18.28
CA LEU A 201 -7.95 4.98 17.22
C LEU A 201 -8.57 5.05 15.81
N GLU A 202 -9.88 4.81 15.69
CA GLU A 202 -10.60 4.88 14.41
C GLU A 202 -10.74 6.32 13.88
N GLN A 203 -10.53 7.35 14.70
CA GLN A 203 -10.59 8.77 14.30
C GLN A 203 -9.27 9.20 13.61
N TYR A 204 -8.23 8.42 13.71
CA TYR A 204 -6.93 8.73 13.13
C TYR A 204 -6.78 8.12 11.74
N ALA A 205 -6.26 8.90 10.80
CA ALA A 205 -5.96 8.43 9.45
C ALA A 205 -4.74 7.50 9.48
N ILE A 206 -4.96 6.20 9.41
CA ILE A 206 -3.93 5.15 9.39
C ILE A 206 -3.81 4.49 8.01
N SER A 207 -2.68 3.86 7.73
CA SER A 207 -2.50 3.10 6.48
C SER A 207 -3.35 1.82 6.47
N ARG A 208 -3.69 1.34 5.26
CA ARG A 208 -4.41 0.06 5.11
C ARG A 208 -3.67 -1.10 5.77
N LEU A 209 -2.33 -1.10 5.76
CA LEU A 209 -1.54 -2.12 6.44
C LEU A 209 -1.79 -2.11 7.94
N VAL A 210 -1.68 -0.95 8.59
CA VAL A 210 -1.93 -0.82 10.05
C VAL A 210 -3.37 -1.23 10.38
N GLN A 211 -4.35 -0.85 9.54
CA GLN A 211 -5.74 -1.27 9.72
C GLN A 211 -5.88 -2.80 9.67
N THR A 212 -5.21 -3.46 8.72
CA THR A 212 -5.19 -4.93 8.60
C THR A 212 -4.58 -5.59 9.85
N LEU A 213 -3.47 -5.05 10.35
CA LEU A 213 -2.82 -5.56 11.57
C LEU A 213 -3.71 -5.42 12.81
N LEU A 214 -4.42 -4.31 12.96
CA LEU A 214 -5.36 -4.09 14.06
C LEU A 214 -6.60 -5.01 13.98
N GLN A 215 -7.04 -5.37 12.79
CA GLN A 215 -8.09 -6.38 12.61
C GLN A 215 -7.65 -7.75 13.12
N ALA A 216 -6.38 -8.13 12.90
CA ALA A 216 -5.81 -9.36 13.45
C ALA A 216 -5.77 -9.35 14.99
N LEU A 217 -5.47 -8.20 15.61
CA LEU A 217 -5.49 -8.04 17.06
C LEU A 217 -6.86 -8.39 17.67
N ASN A 218 -7.94 -8.03 16.96
CA ASN A 218 -9.32 -8.27 17.41
C ASN A 218 -9.88 -9.64 17.02
N GLY A 219 -9.05 -10.56 16.54
CA GLY A 219 -9.47 -11.92 16.16
C GLY A 219 -10.37 -12.00 14.92
N LYS A 220 -10.36 -10.99 14.05
CA LYS A 220 -11.14 -10.92 12.80
C LYS A 220 -10.31 -11.34 11.57
N TYR A 221 -9.51 -12.40 11.72
CA TYR A 221 -8.77 -13.06 10.62
C TYR A 221 -9.07 -14.53 10.59
#